data_af64ad50991994c724c9b6d41b7764e3
#
_entry.id   af64ad50991994c724c9b6d41b7764e3
#
_cell.length_a   1.000
_cell.length_b   1.000
_cell.length_c   1.000
_cell.angle_alpha   90.00
_cell.angle_beta   90.00
_cell.angle_gamma   90.00
#
_symmetry.space_group_name_H-M   'P 1'
#
loop_
_entity.id
_entity.type
_entity.pdbx_description
1 polymer ?
#
loop_
_entity_poly.entity_id
_entity_poly.type
_entity_poly.pdbx_seq_one_letter_code
_entity_poly.pdbx_strand_id
1 'polypeptide(L)'
;MRYKALSSTLFIDNRQRLASAIPAKSVAIIQSNPVFPANADAHLPYEPSSYILWLTGIQQAHTAVVLFPDAPREEWKEMLFIEKSTPLKALWEGERLSKEGAQQGTGIQNVHFIEDLDSIVHQLSSHAENLALIINEHDRSDATELILGKKEAASWKTRYPLHGIVRLVPIFDALRCIKHSVEIDTLSKACAITKEGFMRTLDMVKEGIYEYEVEAAITETFIRNGCGGHAYQPIIAGGKNACVLHYVVNHEKLKDGDLLLMDFGADYAYYSADLSRTIPVNGKFSSRQKELYNACLQVQKECIDIARPGITLQAYQLESKRIMMHALRQVGLVKASDDKEALKESHQYFPHGIGHYLGLDTHDVGSRFAELKPGMVLTVEPGIYVREEGIGIRIENDIVVTMDKPNDLMADIPREVEEIEALMAK
;
A
#
# COMPACT_ATOMS: atom_id res chain seq x y z
N MET A 1 -18.72 2.72 -9.85
CA MET A 1 -17.25 2.82 -9.65
C MET A 1 -16.70 3.95 -10.50
N ARG A 2 -15.70 4.67 -10.02
CA ARG A 2 -15.03 5.76 -10.78
C ARG A 2 -14.00 5.23 -11.79
N TYR A 3 -13.62 3.97 -11.69
CA TYR A 3 -12.63 3.28 -12.53
C TYR A 3 -13.23 2.04 -13.20
N LYS A 4 -12.54 1.50 -14.21
CA LYS A 4 -12.94 0.27 -14.88
C LYS A 4 -12.77 -0.92 -13.93
N ALA A 5 -13.84 -1.68 -13.72
CA ALA A 5 -13.81 -2.88 -12.88
C ALA A 5 -12.72 -3.87 -13.38
N LEU A 6 -12.01 -4.46 -12.44
CA LEU A 6 -11.07 -5.53 -12.72
C LEU A 6 -11.83 -6.80 -13.19
N SER A 7 -11.15 -7.62 -13.98
CA SER A 7 -11.75 -8.85 -14.50
C SER A 7 -12.01 -9.87 -13.38
N SER A 8 -13.19 -10.51 -13.40
CA SER A 8 -13.49 -11.61 -12.48
C SER A 8 -12.49 -12.78 -12.59
N THR A 9 -11.78 -12.93 -13.69
CA THR A 9 -10.73 -13.95 -13.86
C THR A 9 -9.60 -13.78 -12.85
N LEU A 10 -9.22 -12.54 -12.49
CA LEU A 10 -8.24 -12.27 -11.45
C LEU A 10 -8.71 -12.85 -10.11
N PHE A 11 -9.95 -12.56 -9.73
CA PHE A 11 -10.51 -13.00 -8.46
C PHE A 11 -10.71 -14.52 -8.38
N ILE A 12 -11.10 -15.14 -9.50
CA ILE A 12 -11.20 -16.60 -9.61
C ILE A 12 -9.84 -17.24 -9.37
N ASP A 13 -8.78 -16.75 -10.04
CA ASP A 13 -7.44 -17.30 -9.87
C ASP A 13 -6.91 -17.09 -8.46
N ASN A 14 -7.10 -15.91 -7.88
CA ASN A 14 -6.72 -15.62 -6.50
C ASN A 14 -7.37 -16.59 -5.50
N ARG A 15 -8.67 -16.88 -5.66
CA ARG A 15 -9.35 -17.86 -4.80
C ARG A 15 -8.88 -19.29 -5.04
N GLN A 16 -8.56 -19.67 -6.26
CA GLN A 16 -7.98 -20.99 -6.57
C GLN A 16 -6.60 -21.15 -5.93
N ARG A 17 -5.76 -20.13 -5.99
CA ARG A 17 -4.46 -20.11 -5.30
C ARG A 17 -4.63 -20.24 -3.78
N LEU A 18 -5.57 -19.50 -3.19
CA LEU A 18 -5.87 -19.59 -1.77
C LEU A 18 -6.42 -20.98 -1.40
N ALA A 19 -7.39 -21.49 -2.14
CA ALA A 19 -8.00 -22.82 -1.92
C ALA A 19 -6.95 -23.94 -1.95
N SER A 20 -5.94 -23.82 -2.86
CA SER A 20 -4.85 -24.80 -2.95
C SER A 20 -3.85 -24.71 -1.79
N ALA A 21 -3.81 -23.60 -1.07
CA ALA A 21 -2.89 -23.37 0.05
C ALA A 21 -3.53 -23.61 1.43
N ILE A 22 -4.85 -23.65 1.52
CA ILE A 22 -5.58 -23.93 2.77
C ILE A 22 -5.36 -25.41 3.13
N PRO A 23 -5.00 -25.72 4.40
CA PRO A 23 -4.89 -27.11 4.86
C PRO A 23 -6.20 -27.89 4.69
N ALA A 24 -6.08 -29.17 4.37
CA ALA A 24 -7.24 -30.05 4.18
C ALA A 24 -8.22 -30.00 5.38
N LYS A 25 -9.49 -30.24 5.12
CA LYS A 25 -10.60 -30.21 6.09
C LYS A 25 -10.72 -28.88 6.86
N SER A 26 -10.39 -27.79 6.22
CA SER A 26 -10.46 -26.44 6.79
C SER A 26 -11.56 -25.61 6.11
N VAL A 27 -12.43 -25.01 6.90
CA VAL A 27 -13.37 -23.97 6.46
C VAL A 27 -12.72 -22.62 6.68
N ALA A 28 -12.38 -21.91 5.60
CA ALA A 28 -11.86 -20.55 5.66
C ALA A 28 -13.03 -19.56 5.67
N ILE A 29 -13.00 -18.60 6.61
CA ILE A 29 -14.02 -17.57 6.79
C ILE A 29 -13.32 -16.23 6.74
N ILE A 30 -13.53 -15.47 5.65
CA ILE A 30 -12.96 -14.16 5.43
C ILE A 30 -14.09 -13.14 5.39
N GLN A 31 -14.07 -12.16 6.28
CA GLN A 31 -15.12 -11.14 6.40
C GLN A 31 -14.59 -9.76 6.04
N SER A 32 -15.48 -8.89 5.56
CA SER A 32 -15.20 -7.48 5.31
C SER A 32 -14.92 -6.73 6.60
N ASN A 33 -14.28 -5.56 6.48
CA ASN A 33 -14.14 -4.64 7.59
C ASN A 33 -15.51 -4.17 8.10
N PRO A 34 -15.67 -3.87 9.40
CA PRO A 34 -16.85 -3.23 9.93
C PRO A 34 -16.93 -1.75 9.50
N VAL A 35 -18.13 -1.19 9.53
CA VAL A 35 -18.32 0.26 9.43
C VAL A 35 -18.05 0.86 10.81
N PHE A 36 -17.14 1.84 10.90
CA PHE A 36 -16.77 2.48 12.16
C PHE A 36 -17.58 3.76 12.39
N PRO A 37 -18.18 3.93 13.58
CA PRO A 37 -18.79 5.19 13.95
C PRO A 37 -17.72 6.27 14.14
N ALA A 38 -18.06 7.50 13.74
CA ALA A 38 -17.27 8.69 14.05
C ALA A 38 -17.93 9.45 15.22
N ASN A 39 -18.64 10.55 14.94
CA ASN A 39 -19.34 11.33 15.94
C ASN A 39 -20.84 11.40 15.63
N ALA A 40 -21.69 11.38 16.65
CA ALA A 40 -23.15 11.35 16.54
C ALA A 40 -23.61 10.18 15.66
N ASP A 41 -24.31 10.45 14.56
CA ASP A 41 -24.78 9.47 13.58
C ASP A 41 -23.85 9.33 12.36
N ALA A 42 -22.71 10.04 12.35
CA ALA A 42 -21.72 9.94 11.27
C ALA A 42 -20.83 8.69 11.42
N HIS A 43 -20.38 8.19 10.27
CA HIS A 43 -19.40 7.10 10.19
C HIS A 43 -18.11 7.61 9.53
N LEU A 44 -17.00 6.97 9.88
CA LEU A 44 -15.77 7.11 9.11
C LEU A 44 -15.99 6.59 7.68
N PRO A 45 -15.26 7.11 6.67
CA PRO A 45 -15.27 6.53 5.34
C PRO A 45 -15.02 5.03 5.42
N TYR A 46 -15.84 4.25 4.71
CA TYR A 46 -15.70 2.80 4.71
C TYR A 46 -14.50 2.39 3.88
N GLU A 47 -13.57 1.68 4.51
CA GLU A 47 -12.42 1.04 3.86
C GLU A 47 -12.67 -0.47 3.78
N PRO A 48 -12.75 -1.04 2.56
CA PRO A 48 -12.93 -2.48 2.40
C PRO A 48 -11.69 -3.24 2.85
N SER A 49 -11.88 -4.47 3.32
CA SER A 49 -10.76 -5.36 3.63
C SER A 49 -9.98 -5.71 2.36
N SER A 50 -8.67 -5.51 2.37
CA SER A 50 -7.79 -5.87 1.25
C SER A 50 -7.86 -7.37 0.92
N TYR A 51 -8.20 -8.22 1.89
CA TYR A 51 -8.44 -9.66 1.66
C TYR A 51 -9.72 -9.91 0.87
N ILE A 52 -10.81 -9.21 1.18
CA ILE A 52 -12.07 -9.29 0.42
C ILE A 52 -11.89 -8.69 -0.98
N LEU A 53 -11.20 -7.56 -1.11
CA LEU A 53 -10.87 -6.95 -2.40
C LEU A 53 -10.07 -7.93 -3.28
N TRP A 54 -9.04 -8.55 -2.72
CA TRP A 54 -8.19 -9.50 -3.45
C TRP A 54 -8.95 -10.75 -3.92
N LEU A 55 -9.93 -11.22 -3.12
CA LEU A 55 -10.73 -12.39 -3.44
C LEU A 55 -11.92 -12.10 -4.37
N THR A 56 -12.45 -10.88 -4.39
CA THR A 56 -13.76 -10.61 -5.01
C THR A 56 -13.88 -9.27 -5.76
N GLY A 57 -13.04 -8.29 -5.44
CA GLY A 57 -13.19 -6.91 -5.89
C GLY A 57 -14.38 -6.16 -5.28
N ILE A 58 -15.07 -6.73 -4.29
CA ILE A 58 -16.25 -6.12 -3.64
C ILE A 58 -15.79 -5.07 -2.62
N GLN A 59 -16.42 -3.89 -2.69
CA GLN A 59 -16.14 -2.72 -1.85
C GLN A 59 -17.23 -2.48 -0.80
N GLN A 60 -18.13 -3.43 -0.62
CA GLN A 60 -19.29 -3.31 0.26
C GLN A 60 -19.01 -3.90 1.63
N ALA A 61 -19.43 -3.22 2.68
CA ALA A 61 -19.47 -3.78 4.03
C ALA A 61 -20.42 -5.00 4.11
N HIS A 62 -20.37 -5.71 5.23
CA HIS A 62 -21.22 -6.90 5.45
C HIS A 62 -21.10 -7.93 4.32
N THR A 63 -19.86 -8.16 3.89
CA THR A 63 -19.49 -9.16 2.88
C THR A 63 -18.60 -10.22 3.51
N ALA A 64 -18.80 -11.47 3.14
CA ALA A 64 -17.93 -12.57 3.55
C ALA A 64 -17.70 -13.56 2.41
N VAL A 65 -16.53 -14.18 2.39
CA VAL A 65 -16.19 -15.31 1.52
C VAL A 65 -15.93 -16.51 2.41
N VAL A 66 -16.55 -17.65 2.07
CA VAL A 66 -16.30 -18.94 2.72
C VAL A 66 -15.73 -19.88 1.67
N LEU A 67 -14.57 -20.49 1.97
CA LEU A 67 -13.93 -21.50 1.13
C LEU A 67 -13.79 -22.79 1.93
N PHE A 68 -14.25 -23.89 1.35
CA PHE A 68 -14.04 -25.23 1.88
C PHE A 68 -13.62 -26.15 0.72
N PRO A 69 -12.35 -26.17 0.32
CA PRO A 69 -11.90 -26.78 -0.94
C PRO A 69 -12.21 -28.26 -1.08
N ASP A 70 -12.16 -29.00 0.01
CA ASP A 70 -12.45 -30.44 0.08
C ASP A 70 -13.83 -30.77 0.65
N ALA A 71 -14.76 -29.82 0.57
CA ALA A 71 -16.15 -30.04 0.95
C ALA A 71 -16.78 -31.23 0.20
N PRO A 72 -17.68 -31.99 0.85
CA PRO A 72 -18.33 -33.15 0.23
C PRO A 72 -19.33 -32.79 -0.86
N ARG A 73 -19.72 -31.51 -0.97
CA ARG A 73 -20.62 -30.98 -1.99
C ARG A 73 -19.96 -29.84 -2.74
N GLU A 74 -20.16 -29.77 -4.05
CA GLU A 74 -19.56 -28.75 -4.90
C GLU A 74 -19.98 -27.32 -4.50
N GLU A 75 -21.27 -27.15 -4.18
CA GLU A 75 -21.83 -25.86 -3.76
C GLU A 75 -21.28 -25.35 -2.42
N TRP A 76 -20.58 -26.18 -1.66
CA TRP A 76 -19.97 -25.80 -0.39
C TRP A 76 -18.50 -25.39 -0.51
N LYS A 77 -17.89 -25.60 -1.68
CA LYS A 77 -16.47 -25.31 -1.86
C LYS A 77 -16.16 -23.83 -1.90
N GLU A 78 -17.08 -23.02 -2.46
CA GLU A 78 -16.91 -21.59 -2.61
C GLU A 78 -18.26 -20.89 -2.44
N MET A 79 -18.37 -19.98 -1.49
CA MET A 79 -19.58 -19.22 -1.22
C MET A 79 -19.27 -17.76 -0.94
N LEU A 80 -20.14 -16.89 -1.42
CA LEU A 80 -20.11 -15.47 -1.16
C LEU A 80 -21.35 -15.06 -0.37
N PHE A 81 -21.16 -14.23 0.62
CA PHE A 81 -22.24 -13.66 1.44
C PHE A 81 -22.23 -12.16 1.27
N ILE A 82 -23.39 -11.57 0.96
CA ILE A 82 -23.56 -10.13 0.73
C ILE A 82 -24.73 -9.59 1.55
N GLU A 83 -24.71 -8.28 1.81
CA GLU A 83 -25.82 -7.62 2.48
C GLU A 83 -27.05 -7.57 1.59
N LYS A 84 -28.23 -7.89 2.16
CA LYS A 84 -29.50 -7.79 1.46
C LYS A 84 -29.92 -6.35 1.28
N SER A 85 -30.21 -5.94 0.04
CA SER A 85 -30.85 -4.65 -0.23
C SER A 85 -32.28 -4.65 0.30
N THR A 86 -32.69 -3.55 0.92
CA THR A 86 -34.10 -3.30 1.32
C THR A 86 -34.55 -1.96 0.75
N PRO A 87 -35.87 -1.75 0.49
CA PRO A 87 -36.34 -0.45 -0.04
C PRO A 87 -35.91 0.74 0.81
N LEU A 88 -35.83 0.59 2.13
CA LEU A 88 -35.40 1.64 3.03
C LEU A 88 -33.89 1.92 2.87
N LYS A 89 -33.04 0.90 2.83
CA LYS A 89 -31.61 1.07 2.59
C LYS A 89 -31.32 1.66 1.21
N ALA A 90 -32.02 1.17 0.19
CA ALA A 90 -31.89 1.69 -1.18
C ALA A 90 -32.24 3.18 -1.26
N LEU A 91 -33.26 3.62 -0.51
CA LEU A 91 -33.66 5.03 -0.43
C LEU A 91 -32.58 5.92 0.22
N TRP A 92 -31.91 5.44 1.29
CA TRP A 92 -30.95 6.24 2.06
C TRP A 92 -29.52 6.15 1.55
N GLU A 93 -29.10 4.97 1.09
CA GLU A 93 -27.69 4.63 0.85
C GLU A 93 -27.42 4.15 -0.59
N GLY A 94 -28.48 4.03 -1.41
CA GLY A 94 -28.41 3.44 -2.74
C GLY A 94 -28.55 1.91 -2.72
N GLU A 95 -28.70 1.33 -3.91
CA GLU A 95 -28.85 -0.11 -4.08
C GLU A 95 -27.59 -0.86 -3.63
N ARG A 96 -27.78 -1.95 -2.91
CA ARG A 96 -26.71 -2.91 -2.60
C ARG A 96 -26.47 -3.84 -3.78
N LEU A 97 -25.31 -4.48 -3.80
CA LEU A 97 -24.95 -5.45 -4.83
C LEU A 97 -25.96 -6.60 -4.84
N SER A 98 -26.55 -6.87 -6.02
CA SER A 98 -27.45 -8.02 -6.20
C SER A 98 -26.66 -9.33 -6.27
N LYS A 99 -27.35 -10.48 -6.09
CA LYS A 99 -26.71 -11.79 -6.25
C LYS A 99 -26.16 -11.98 -7.67
N GLU A 100 -26.92 -11.58 -8.69
CA GLU A 100 -26.51 -11.65 -10.10
C GLU A 100 -25.31 -10.74 -10.39
N GLY A 101 -25.32 -9.51 -9.84
CA GLY A 101 -24.18 -8.61 -9.95
C GLY A 101 -22.92 -9.15 -9.25
N ALA A 102 -23.11 -9.78 -8.09
CA ALA A 102 -22.03 -10.45 -7.36
C ALA A 102 -21.45 -11.64 -8.13
N GLN A 103 -22.32 -12.49 -8.71
CA GLN A 103 -21.90 -13.61 -9.55
C GLN A 103 -21.07 -13.15 -10.75
N GLN A 104 -21.56 -12.12 -11.47
CA GLN A 104 -20.87 -11.56 -12.63
C GLN A 104 -19.52 -10.92 -12.27
N GLY A 105 -19.49 -10.13 -11.19
CA GLY A 105 -18.29 -9.40 -10.78
C GLY A 105 -17.20 -10.28 -10.19
N THR A 106 -17.58 -11.33 -9.44
CA THR A 106 -16.63 -12.17 -8.70
C THR A 106 -16.35 -13.51 -9.35
N GLY A 107 -17.29 -14.03 -10.18
CA GLY A 107 -17.29 -15.38 -10.70
C GLY A 107 -17.83 -16.45 -9.72
N ILE A 108 -18.11 -16.10 -8.46
CA ILE A 108 -18.69 -17.02 -7.47
C ILE A 108 -20.17 -17.25 -7.80
N GLN A 109 -20.56 -18.50 -8.04
CA GLN A 109 -21.93 -18.83 -8.41
C GLN A 109 -22.86 -18.98 -7.19
N ASN A 110 -22.32 -19.40 -6.04
CA ASN A 110 -23.10 -19.65 -4.85
C ASN A 110 -23.10 -18.41 -3.94
N VAL A 111 -24.12 -17.56 -4.12
CA VAL A 111 -24.26 -16.28 -3.41
C VAL A 111 -25.43 -16.33 -2.43
N HIS A 112 -25.15 -16.05 -1.16
CA HIS A 112 -26.08 -15.99 -0.04
C HIS A 112 -26.22 -14.58 0.53
N PHE A 113 -27.18 -14.37 1.41
CA PHE A 113 -27.21 -13.15 2.21
C PHE A 113 -26.41 -13.34 3.51
N ILE A 114 -25.84 -12.24 4.02
CA ILE A 114 -24.94 -12.27 5.17
C ILE A 114 -25.60 -12.85 6.44
N GLU A 115 -26.91 -12.71 6.54
CA GLU A 115 -27.73 -13.27 7.64
C GLU A 115 -27.68 -14.80 7.69
N ASP A 116 -27.37 -15.46 6.57
CA ASP A 116 -27.29 -16.92 6.47
C ASP A 116 -25.91 -17.46 6.86
N LEU A 117 -24.88 -16.58 7.04
CA LEU A 117 -23.48 -16.98 7.26
C LEU A 117 -23.34 -17.95 8.44
N ASP A 118 -23.90 -17.59 9.59
CA ASP A 118 -23.76 -18.36 10.82
C ASP A 118 -24.37 -19.77 10.69
N SER A 119 -25.52 -19.89 10.06
CA SER A 119 -26.22 -21.17 9.87
C SER A 119 -25.49 -22.08 8.87
N ILE A 120 -24.97 -21.49 7.78
CA ILE A 120 -24.23 -22.22 6.77
C ILE A 120 -22.87 -22.68 7.32
N VAL A 121 -22.13 -21.81 8.00
CA VAL A 121 -20.86 -22.22 8.64
C VAL A 121 -21.09 -23.30 9.69
N HIS A 122 -22.20 -23.23 10.45
CA HIS A 122 -22.56 -24.30 11.37
C HIS A 122 -22.75 -25.65 10.65
N GLN A 123 -23.42 -25.67 9.51
CA GLN A 123 -23.58 -26.87 8.70
C GLN A 123 -22.22 -27.40 8.20
N LEU A 124 -21.33 -26.52 7.73
CA LEU A 124 -20.02 -26.88 7.21
C LEU A 124 -19.09 -27.42 8.31
N SER A 125 -19.18 -26.86 9.51
CA SER A 125 -18.30 -27.23 10.64
C SER A 125 -18.38 -28.69 11.00
N SER A 126 -19.55 -29.37 10.79
CA SER A 126 -19.69 -30.80 11.02
C SER A 126 -18.88 -31.70 10.09
N HIS A 127 -18.34 -31.13 9.00
CA HIS A 127 -17.53 -31.81 7.99
C HIS A 127 -16.06 -31.34 8.00
N ALA A 128 -15.73 -30.36 8.83
CA ALA A 128 -14.40 -29.75 8.93
C ALA A 128 -13.69 -30.16 10.22
N GLU A 129 -12.38 -30.16 10.19
CA GLU A 129 -11.52 -30.33 11.38
C GLU A 129 -10.99 -28.98 11.88
N ASN A 130 -10.88 -27.99 10.98
CA ASN A 130 -10.31 -26.69 11.30
C ASN A 130 -11.20 -25.54 10.82
N LEU A 131 -11.09 -24.41 11.53
CA LEU A 131 -11.53 -23.11 11.07
C LEU A 131 -10.30 -22.29 10.66
N ALA A 132 -10.25 -21.84 9.43
CA ALA A 132 -9.19 -20.97 8.92
C ALA A 132 -9.67 -19.51 8.99
N LEU A 133 -9.03 -18.72 9.85
CA LEU A 133 -9.49 -17.38 10.24
C LEU A 133 -8.42 -16.34 9.93
N ILE A 134 -8.85 -15.08 9.82
CA ILE A 134 -8.00 -13.95 9.55
C ILE A 134 -8.24 -12.85 10.57
N ILE A 135 -7.13 -12.22 11.01
CA ILE A 135 -7.13 -10.98 11.77
C ILE A 135 -6.04 -10.09 11.20
N ASN A 136 -6.07 -8.79 11.48
CA ASN A 136 -4.95 -7.94 11.10
C ASN A 136 -3.74 -8.22 12.00
N GLU A 137 -2.71 -8.88 11.45
CA GLU A 137 -1.47 -9.25 12.14
C GLU A 137 -0.25 -8.46 11.62
N HIS A 138 -0.47 -7.32 10.95
CA HIS A 138 0.63 -6.53 10.40
C HIS A 138 1.55 -6.01 11.53
N ASP A 139 2.88 -6.17 11.36
CA ASP A 139 3.88 -5.89 12.39
C ASP A 139 4.03 -4.39 12.74
N ARG A 140 3.51 -3.51 11.91
CA ARG A 140 3.45 -2.05 12.14
C ARG A 140 2.12 -1.61 12.77
N SER A 141 1.12 -2.50 12.89
CA SER A 141 -0.15 -2.15 13.53
C SER A 141 0.01 -2.09 15.05
N ASP A 142 -0.60 -1.08 15.69
CA ASP A 142 -0.68 -1.06 17.14
C ASP A 142 -1.63 -2.14 17.64
N ALA A 143 -1.09 -3.09 18.38
CA ALA A 143 -1.80 -4.27 18.85
C ALA A 143 -2.64 -4.01 20.12
N THR A 144 -2.66 -2.79 20.66
CA THR A 144 -3.18 -2.56 22.02
C THR A 144 -4.69 -2.48 22.12
N GLU A 145 -5.40 -1.94 21.11
CA GLU A 145 -6.83 -1.65 21.29
C GLU A 145 -7.76 -2.28 20.26
N LEU A 146 -7.55 -2.07 18.97
CA LEU A 146 -8.44 -2.55 17.91
C LEU A 146 -7.70 -3.35 16.83
N ILE A 147 -7.85 -4.66 16.88
CA ILE A 147 -7.37 -5.54 15.80
C ILE A 147 -8.57 -5.95 14.96
N LEU A 148 -8.57 -5.56 13.68
CA LEU A 148 -9.61 -5.96 12.72
C LEU A 148 -9.69 -7.48 12.61
N GLY A 149 -10.92 -8.02 12.64
CA GLY A 149 -11.18 -9.46 12.60
C GLY A 149 -11.02 -10.18 13.94
N LYS A 150 -10.44 -9.56 14.98
CA LYS A 150 -10.22 -10.21 16.29
C LYS A 150 -11.52 -10.64 16.96
N LYS A 151 -12.53 -9.78 16.95
CA LYS A 151 -13.84 -10.07 17.54
C LYS A 151 -14.54 -11.24 16.83
N GLU A 152 -14.51 -11.25 15.53
CA GLU A 152 -15.08 -12.29 14.66
C GLU A 152 -14.36 -13.61 14.87
N ALA A 153 -13.02 -13.61 14.84
CA ALA A 153 -12.21 -14.80 15.08
C ALA A 153 -12.44 -15.38 16.49
N ALA A 154 -12.52 -14.53 17.51
CA ALA A 154 -12.84 -14.96 18.89
C ALA A 154 -14.24 -15.56 18.98
N SER A 155 -15.24 -14.98 18.30
CA SER A 155 -16.59 -15.51 18.22
C SER A 155 -16.63 -16.92 17.61
N TRP A 156 -15.97 -17.11 16.45
CA TRP A 156 -15.89 -18.42 15.81
C TRP A 156 -15.20 -19.47 16.71
N LYS A 157 -14.06 -19.12 17.30
CA LYS A 157 -13.34 -20.00 18.24
C LYS A 157 -14.20 -20.40 19.44
N THR A 158 -14.99 -19.47 19.97
CA THR A 158 -15.88 -19.74 21.11
C THR A 158 -17.02 -20.68 20.74
N ARG A 159 -17.58 -20.55 19.54
CA ARG A 159 -18.68 -21.41 19.05
C ARG A 159 -18.21 -22.82 18.72
N TYR A 160 -16.97 -22.98 18.26
CA TYR A 160 -16.40 -24.26 17.82
C TYR A 160 -15.10 -24.60 18.56
N PRO A 161 -15.15 -24.79 19.89
CA PRO A 161 -13.94 -24.89 20.71
C PRO A 161 -13.13 -26.19 20.48
N LEU A 162 -13.69 -27.17 19.79
CA LEU A 162 -13.03 -28.45 19.49
C LEU A 162 -12.39 -28.49 18.10
N HIS A 163 -12.57 -27.44 17.25
CA HIS A 163 -11.92 -27.32 15.97
C HIS A 163 -10.51 -26.74 16.12
N GLY A 164 -9.58 -27.20 15.27
CA GLY A 164 -8.30 -26.54 15.10
C GLY A 164 -8.46 -25.14 14.51
N ILE A 165 -7.51 -24.25 14.79
CA ILE A 165 -7.46 -22.90 14.20
C ILE A 165 -6.28 -22.78 13.27
N VAL A 166 -6.55 -22.41 12.01
CA VAL A 166 -5.55 -22.09 10.99
C VAL A 166 -5.48 -20.58 10.83
N ARG A 167 -4.26 -20.01 10.87
CA ARG A 167 -4.02 -18.59 10.58
C ARG A 167 -3.91 -18.39 9.07
N LEU A 168 -4.80 -17.57 8.49
CA LEU A 168 -4.76 -17.29 7.04
C LEU A 168 -3.73 -16.22 6.65
N VAL A 169 -3.34 -15.32 7.55
CA VAL A 169 -2.42 -14.22 7.23
C VAL A 169 -1.12 -14.69 6.56
N PRO A 170 -0.38 -15.69 7.07
CA PRO A 170 0.85 -16.14 6.40
C PRO A 170 0.62 -16.71 5.00
N ILE A 171 -0.57 -17.28 4.76
CA ILE A 171 -0.95 -17.80 3.43
C ILE A 171 -1.24 -16.64 2.48
N PHE A 172 -2.03 -15.66 2.92
CA PHE A 172 -2.31 -14.44 2.14
C PHE A 172 -1.03 -13.67 1.83
N ASP A 173 -0.13 -13.49 2.81
CA ASP A 173 1.13 -12.78 2.63
C ASP A 173 1.96 -13.42 1.51
N ALA A 174 2.09 -14.74 1.53
CA ALA A 174 2.82 -15.47 0.51
C ALA A 174 2.18 -15.37 -0.90
N LEU A 175 0.86 -15.27 -0.97
CA LEU A 175 0.13 -15.20 -2.24
C LEU A 175 0.02 -13.77 -2.77
N ARG A 176 -0.32 -12.78 -1.93
CA ARG A 176 -0.53 -11.39 -2.32
C ARG A 176 0.76 -10.65 -2.67
N CYS A 177 1.89 -11.01 -2.04
CA CYS A 177 3.16 -10.34 -2.34
C CYS A 177 3.60 -10.55 -3.81
N ILE A 178 3.15 -11.63 -4.49
CA ILE A 178 3.42 -11.88 -5.92
C ILE A 178 2.19 -11.46 -6.73
N LYS A 179 2.30 -10.35 -7.42
CA LYS A 179 1.22 -9.71 -8.18
C LYS A 179 1.01 -10.37 -9.53
N HIS A 180 -0.25 -10.50 -9.94
CA HIS A 180 -0.62 -10.80 -11.33
C HIS A 180 -0.30 -9.62 -12.25
N SER A 181 -0.18 -9.87 -13.56
CA SER A 181 0.02 -8.80 -14.55
C SER A 181 -1.09 -7.73 -14.47
N VAL A 182 -2.34 -8.12 -14.27
CA VAL A 182 -3.48 -7.19 -14.10
C VAL A 182 -3.31 -6.29 -12.88
N GLU A 183 -2.75 -6.80 -11.77
CA GLU A 183 -2.45 -6.01 -10.57
C GLU A 183 -1.29 -5.03 -10.85
N ILE A 184 -0.24 -5.49 -11.56
CA ILE A 184 0.88 -4.64 -11.99
C ILE A 184 0.42 -3.53 -12.95
N ASP A 185 -0.45 -3.84 -13.90
CA ASP A 185 -1.05 -2.85 -14.81
C ASP A 185 -1.87 -1.80 -14.04
N THR A 186 -2.57 -2.23 -12.98
CA THR A 186 -3.36 -1.32 -12.13
C THR A 186 -2.46 -0.42 -11.29
N LEU A 187 -1.38 -0.97 -10.70
CA LEU A 187 -0.33 -0.19 -10.02
C LEU A 187 0.34 0.80 -10.98
N SER A 188 0.69 0.37 -12.19
CA SER A 188 1.25 1.27 -13.22
C SER A 188 0.30 2.42 -13.55
N LYS A 189 -1.02 2.19 -13.53
CA LYS A 189 -2.01 3.25 -13.72
C LYS A 189 -2.04 4.21 -12.54
N ALA A 190 -1.96 3.72 -11.29
CA ALA A 190 -1.83 4.56 -10.11
C ALA A 190 -0.56 5.42 -10.17
N CYS A 191 0.58 4.84 -10.54
CA CYS A 191 1.85 5.56 -10.76
C CYS A 191 1.72 6.65 -11.84
N ALA A 192 1.05 6.36 -12.96
CA ALA A 192 0.84 7.34 -14.03
C ALA A 192 -0.03 8.53 -13.57
N ILE A 193 -1.05 8.28 -12.76
CA ILE A 193 -1.89 9.35 -12.17
C ILE A 193 -1.09 10.14 -11.14
N THR A 194 -0.25 9.47 -10.35
CA THR A 194 0.66 10.12 -9.39
C THR A 194 1.64 11.04 -10.11
N LYS A 195 2.18 10.61 -11.28
CA LYS A 195 2.98 11.46 -12.17
C LYS A 195 2.23 12.73 -12.57
N GLU A 196 0.97 12.63 -13.00
CA GLU A 196 0.17 13.80 -13.37
C GLU A 196 0.06 14.80 -12.20
N GLY A 197 -0.15 14.28 -10.98
CA GLY A 197 -0.13 15.10 -9.76
C GLY A 197 1.20 15.79 -9.55
N PHE A 198 2.31 15.07 -9.67
CA PHE A 198 3.66 15.65 -9.55
C PHE A 198 3.94 16.72 -10.61
N MET A 199 3.65 16.44 -11.87
CA MET A 199 3.88 17.43 -12.96
C MET A 199 3.13 18.74 -12.69
N ARG A 200 1.92 18.67 -12.13
CA ARG A 200 1.16 19.87 -11.75
C ARG A 200 1.84 20.66 -10.64
N THR A 201 2.55 20.01 -9.71
CA THR A 201 3.28 20.71 -8.65
C THR A 201 4.43 21.52 -9.20
N LEU A 202 5.17 21.02 -10.21
CA LEU A 202 6.24 21.73 -10.88
C LEU A 202 5.76 23.06 -11.52
N ASP A 203 4.49 23.08 -11.94
CA ASP A 203 3.88 24.27 -12.54
C ASP A 203 3.47 25.34 -11.54
N MET A 204 3.13 24.97 -10.30
CA MET A 204 2.51 25.88 -9.34
C MET A 204 3.42 26.26 -8.17
N VAL A 205 4.40 25.43 -7.81
CA VAL A 205 5.25 25.67 -6.64
C VAL A 205 6.07 26.93 -6.83
N LYS A 206 5.99 27.83 -5.87
CA LYS A 206 6.72 29.09 -5.75
C LYS A 206 6.69 29.62 -4.33
N GLU A 207 7.53 30.58 -4.01
CA GLU A 207 7.46 31.31 -2.75
C GLU A 207 6.07 31.86 -2.48
N GLY A 208 5.62 31.73 -1.25
CA GLY A 208 4.41 32.36 -0.73
C GLY A 208 3.15 31.52 -0.80
N ILE A 209 3.11 30.39 -1.54
CA ILE A 209 1.98 29.46 -1.48
C ILE A 209 2.09 28.61 -0.22
N TYR A 210 0.95 28.03 0.21
CA TYR A 210 0.92 27.13 1.34
C TYR A 210 1.03 25.67 0.92
N GLU A 211 1.59 24.83 1.81
CA GLU A 211 1.71 23.39 1.62
C GLU A 211 0.37 22.74 1.26
N TYR A 212 -0.74 23.13 1.93
CA TYR A 212 -2.09 22.60 1.62
C TYR A 212 -2.62 23.02 0.23
N GLU A 213 -2.11 24.08 -0.40
CA GLU A 213 -2.50 24.44 -1.77
C GLU A 213 -1.89 23.45 -2.77
N VAL A 214 -0.67 22.96 -2.48
CA VAL A 214 -0.04 21.89 -3.25
C VAL A 214 -0.80 20.58 -3.06
N GLU A 215 -1.15 20.22 -1.82
CA GLU A 215 -1.99 19.07 -1.49
C GLU A 215 -3.32 19.10 -2.24
N ALA A 216 -3.98 20.24 -2.25
CA ALA A 216 -5.27 20.41 -2.93
C ALA A 216 -5.16 20.18 -4.45
N ALA A 217 -4.07 20.63 -5.08
CA ALA A 217 -3.83 20.44 -6.50
C ALA A 217 -3.57 18.97 -6.87
N ILE A 218 -2.83 18.25 -6.03
CA ILE A 218 -2.60 16.80 -6.18
C ILE A 218 -3.92 16.05 -5.99
N THR A 219 -4.66 16.36 -4.92
CA THR A 219 -5.97 15.73 -4.61
C THR A 219 -6.96 15.91 -5.76
N GLU A 220 -7.05 17.13 -6.32
CA GLU A 220 -7.92 17.40 -7.47
C GLU A 220 -7.53 16.54 -8.67
N THR A 221 -6.23 16.40 -8.94
CA THR A 221 -5.73 15.55 -10.03
C THR A 221 -6.14 14.10 -9.83
N PHE A 222 -6.00 13.55 -8.62
CA PHE A 222 -6.38 12.16 -8.31
C PHE A 222 -7.87 11.92 -8.49
N ILE A 223 -8.71 12.80 -7.93
CA ILE A 223 -10.18 12.68 -8.02
C ILE A 223 -10.65 12.81 -9.48
N ARG A 224 -10.07 13.71 -10.26
CA ARG A 224 -10.39 13.90 -11.69
C ARG A 224 -10.06 12.66 -12.51
N ASN A 225 -9.01 11.93 -12.16
CA ASN A 225 -8.60 10.68 -12.80
C ASN A 225 -9.34 9.43 -12.28
N GLY A 226 -10.35 9.60 -11.43
CA GLY A 226 -11.21 8.51 -10.95
C GLY A 226 -10.64 7.72 -9.77
N CYS A 227 -9.62 8.24 -9.10
CA CYS A 227 -9.10 7.67 -7.87
C CYS A 227 -10.07 7.84 -6.69
N GLY A 228 -9.95 7.00 -5.67
CA GLY A 228 -10.59 7.17 -4.38
C GLY A 228 -10.12 8.44 -3.66
N GLY A 229 -8.85 8.73 -3.78
CA GLY A 229 -8.12 9.82 -3.18
C GLY A 229 -6.63 9.51 -3.16
N HIS A 230 -5.99 9.90 -2.08
CA HIS A 230 -4.61 9.50 -1.76
C HIS A 230 -4.60 8.08 -1.19
N ALA A 231 -3.56 7.32 -1.50
CA ALA A 231 -3.30 5.98 -0.92
C ALA A 231 -2.97 6.05 0.57
N TYR A 232 -2.43 7.18 1.02
CA TYR A 232 -2.11 7.51 2.40
C TYR A 232 -2.16 9.02 2.60
N GLN A 233 -2.04 9.49 3.85
CA GLN A 233 -2.00 10.93 4.14
C GLN A 233 -0.78 11.56 3.46
N PRO A 234 -0.97 12.54 2.55
CA PRO A 234 0.14 13.13 1.82
C PRO A 234 1.04 13.98 2.73
N ILE A 235 2.32 13.93 2.48
CA ILE A 235 3.35 14.75 3.10
C ILE A 235 3.74 15.84 2.13
N ILE A 236 3.54 17.10 2.51
CA ILE A 236 3.93 18.27 1.73
C ILE A 236 4.75 19.17 2.66
N ALA A 237 6.06 18.98 2.67
CA ALA A 237 6.95 19.48 3.72
C ALA A 237 7.97 20.51 3.19
N GLY A 238 7.75 21.79 3.46
CA GLY A 238 8.64 22.88 3.11
C GLY A 238 9.80 23.08 4.11
N GLY A 239 11.02 23.31 3.61
CA GLY A 239 12.21 23.65 4.40
C GLY A 239 12.48 22.61 5.51
N LYS A 240 12.59 23.07 6.76
CA LYS A 240 12.88 22.20 7.92
C LYS A 240 11.83 21.13 8.21
N ASN A 241 10.57 21.31 7.75
CA ASN A 241 9.51 20.33 7.92
C ASN A 241 9.84 19.03 7.17
N ALA A 242 10.62 19.10 6.08
CA ALA A 242 11.12 17.95 5.35
C ALA A 242 12.01 17.00 6.18
N CYS A 243 12.49 17.45 7.36
CA CYS A 243 13.21 16.60 8.30
C CYS A 243 12.29 15.86 9.30
N VAL A 244 10.96 16.00 9.18
CA VAL A 244 9.95 15.27 9.95
C VAL A 244 9.34 14.21 9.01
N LEU A 245 9.67 12.94 9.25
CA LEU A 245 9.41 11.85 8.30
C LEU A 245 7.93 11.70 7.90
N HIS A 246 7.00 11.85 8.85
CA HIS A 246 5.56 11.79 8.65
C HIS A 246 4.91 13.16 8.96
N TYR A 247 5.35 14.20 8.25
CA TYR A 247 4.79 15.54 8.35
C TYR A 247 3.52 15.64 7.52
N VAL A 248 2.36 15.56 8.15
CA VAL A 248 1.04 15.54 7.47
C VAL A 248 0.17 16.75 7.79
N VAL A 249 0.71 17.74 8.48
CA VAL A 249 -0.05 18.95 8.87
C VAL A 249 -0.23 19.90 7.69
N ASN A 250 0.75 19.98 6.82
CA ASN A 250 0.73 20.68 5.52
C ASN A 250 0.19 22.13 5.59
N HIS A 251 0.59 22.93 6.59
CA HIS A 251 -0.03 24.23 6.83
C HIS A 251 0.93 25.44 6.72
N GLU A 252 2.22 25.18 6.52
CA GLU A 252 3.20 26.25 6.46
C GLU A 252 3.28 26.90 5.07
N LYS A 253 3.76 28.13 5.05
CA LYS A 253 4.02 28.87 3.81
C LYS A 253 5.40 28.57 3.27
N LEU A 254 5.51 28.26 1.97
CA LEU A 254 6.77 28.01 1.29
C LEU A 254 7.60 29.28 1.16
N LYS A 255 8.92 29.18 1.38
CA LYS A 255 9.86 30.28 1.39
C LYS A 255 10.89 30.14 0.27
N ASP A 256 11.36 31.28 -0.21
CA ASP A 256 12.48 31.31 -1.16
C ASP A 256 13.72 30.60 -0.60
N GLY A 257 14.38 29.80 -1.44
CA GLY A 257 15.56 29.03 -1.05
C GLY A 257 15.30 27.72 -0.30
N ASP A 258 14.06 27.45 0.16
CA ASP A 258 13.67 26.16 0.76
C ASP A 258 13.56 25.06 -0.31
N LEU A 259 13.70 23.80 0.13
CA LEU A 259 13.23 22.64 -0.60
C LEU A 259 11.80 22.29 -0.15
N LEU A 260 11.02 21.76 -1.08
CA LEU A 260 9.74 21.13 -0.82
C LEU A 260 9.87 19.62 -1.03
N LEU A 261 9.85 18.85 0.04
CA LEU A 261 9.71 17.42 0.00
C LEU A 261 8.23 17.07 -0.06
N MET A 262 7.84 16.30 -1.06
CA MET A 262 6.49 15.79 -1.23
C MET A 262 6.54 14.28 -1.26
N ASP A 263 5.61 13.64 -0.54
CA ASP A 263 5.43 12.19 -0.51
C ASP A 263 3.93 11.90 -0.56
N PHE A 264 3.50 11.32 -1.68
CA PHE A 264 2.09 11.10 -1.99
C PHE A 264 1.92 10.04 -3.08
N GLY A 265 0.81 9.34 -3.04
CA GLY A 265 0.46 8.35 -4.05
C GLY A 265 -1.04 8.33 -4.33
N ALA A 266 -1.42 8.02 -5.57
CA ALA A 266 -2.79 7.83 -5.96
C ALA A 266 -3.29 6.45 -5.52
N ASP A 267 -4.54 6.38 -5.01
CA ASP A 267 -5.28 5.14 -4.87
C ASP A 267 -6.15 4.93 -6.12
N TYR A 268 -5.73 4.05 -7.01
CA TYR A 268 -6.50 3.69 -8.18
C TYR A 268 -6.98 2.23 -8.07
N ALA A 269 -8.28 2.04 -7.99
CA ALA A 269 -8.91 0.72 -7.82
C ALA A 269 -8.39 -0.03 -6.57
N TYR A 270 -8.13 0.70 -5.50
CA TYR A 270 -7.51 0.23 -4.24
C TYR A 270 -6.06 -0.26 -4.37
N TYR A 271 -5.41 -0.05 -5.50
CA TYR A 271 -3.97 -0.26 -5.63
C TYR A 271 -3.25 1.06 -5.41
N SER A 272 -2.30 1.05 -4.49
CA SER A 272 -1.55 2.21 -4.03
C SER A 272 -0.34 2.46 -4.92
N ALA A 273 -0.11 3.72 -5.31
CA ALA A 273 1.22 4.19 -5.71
C ALA A 273 1.90 4.88 -4.52
N ASP A 274 3.22 4.97 -4.56
CA ASP A 274 4.02 5.62 -3.53
C ASP A 274 5.17 6.41 -4.17
N LEU A 275 5.18 7.73 -4.02
CA LEU A 275 6.13 8.61 -4.67
C LEU A 275 6.66 9.68 -3.72
N SER A 276 7.97 9.71 -3.53
CA SER A 276 8.60 10.91 -2.95
C SER A 276 9.40 11.66 -3.98
N ARG A 277 9.27 12.98 -3.99
CA ARG A 277 10.10 13.94 -4.75
C ARG A 277 10.42 15.16 -3.91
N THR A 278 11.59 15.67 -4.11
CA THR A 278 12.04 16.92 -3.47
C THR A 278 12.42 17.93 -4.54
N ILE A 279 11.82 19.13 -4.50
CA ILE A 279 12.04 20.18 -5.48
C ILE A 279 12.41 21.51 -4.80
N PRO A 280 13.15 22.43 -5.46
CA PRO A 280 13.43 23.75 -4.92
C PRO A 280 12.23 24.67 -5.09
N VAL A 281 11.82 25.38 -4.02
CA VAL A 281 10.65 26.28 -4.06
C VAL A 281 10.79 27.39 -5.10
N ASN A 282 12.00 27.89 -5.32
CA ASN A 282 12.29 28.94 -6.29
C ASN A 282 12.78 28.43 -7.66
N GLY A 283 12.68 27.12 -7.93
CA GLY A 283 13.09 26.50 -9.19
C GLY A 283 14.60 26.29 -9.33
N LYS A 284 15.41 26.55 -8.29
CA LYS A 284 16.88 26.40 -8.33
C LYS A 284 17.41 25.79 -7.04
N PHE A 285 18.11 24.66 -7.15
CA PHE A 285 18.84 24.09 -6.03
C PHE A 285 20.10 24.91 -5.72
N SER A 286 20.38 25.16 -4.45
CA SER A 286 21.69 25.64 -4.02
C SER A 286 22.79 24.57 -4.22
N SER A 287 24.05 24.94 -4.18
CA SER A 287 25.16 23.98 -4.33
C SER A 287 25.08 22.84 -3.32
N ARG A 288 24.75 23.16 -2.05
CA ARG A 288 24.61 22.15 -0.99
C ARG A 288 23.40 21.24 -1.19
N GLN A 289 22.28 21.82 -1.61
CA GLN A 289 21.08 21.04 -1.94
C GLN A 289 21.34 20.07 -3.11
N LYS A 290 22.02 20.50 -4.17
CA LYS A 290 22.42 19.65 -5.30
C LYS A 290 23.33 18.50 -4.87
N GLU A 291 24.30 18.79 -4.03
CA GLU A 291 25.24 17.79 -3.51
C GLU A 291 24.48 16.67 -2.77
N LEU A 292 23.61 17.03 -1.82
CA LEU A 292 22.82 16.07 -1.05
C LEU A 292 21.77 15.35 -1.90
N TYR A 293 21.13 16.09 -2.82
CA TYR A 293 20.13 15.51 -3.74
C TYR A 293 20.74 14.46 -4.64
N ASN A 294 21.88 14.77 -5.27
CA ASN A 294 22.59 13.84 -6.18
C ASN A 294 23.11 12.61 -5.40
N ALA A 295 23.55 12.77 -4.15
CA ALA A 295 23.91 11.64 -3.29
C ALA A 295 22.70 10.74 -3.03
N CYS A 296 21.55 11.28 -2.66
CA CYS A 296 20.33 10.55 -2.46
C CYS A 296 19.85 9.85 -3.75
N LEU A 297 19.87 10.54 -4.89
CA LEU A 297 19.49 9.99 -6.19
C LEU A 297 20.40 8.85 -6.63
N GLN A 298 21.71 8.95 -6.39
CA GLN A 298 22.66 7.87 -6.68
C GLN A 298 22.34 6.63 -5.84
N VAL A 299 22.03 6.80 -4.55
CA VAL A 299 21.59 5.70 -3.67
C VAL A 299 20.32 5.05 -4.21
N GLN A 300 19.34 5.84 -4.67
CA GLN A 300 18.11 5.28 -5.25
C GLN A 300 18.42 4.40 -6.46
N LYS A 301 19.24 4.89 -7.41
CA LYS A 301 19.60 4.15 -8.61
C LYS A 301 20.30 2.83 -8.27
N GLU A 302 21.27 2.86 -7.37
CA GLU A 302 22.00 1.66 -6.92
C GLU A 302 21.07 0.67 -6.19
N CYS A 303 20.16 1.17 -5.34
CA CYS A 303 19.21 0.32 -4.64
C CYS A 303 18.18 -0.31 -5.58
N ILE A 304 17.73 0.40 -6.62
CA ILE A 304 16.90 -0.21 -7.68
C ILE A 304 17.68 -1.37 -8.34
N ASP A 305 18.93 -1.17 -8.70
CA ASP A 305 19.71 -2.17 -9.42
C ASP A 305 20.00 -3.45 -8.62
N ILE A 306 20.03 -3.38 -7.29
CA ILE A 306 20.27 -4.55 -6.43
C ILE A 306 18.99 -5.28 -5.99
N ALA A 307 17.81 -4.76 -6.27
CA ALA A 307 16.52 -5.37 -5.91
C ALA A 307 16.19 -6.56 -6.83
N ARG A 308 16.89 -7.68 -6.64
CA ARG A 308 16.85 -8.86 -7.54
C ARG A 308 16.36 -10.11 -6.81
N PRO A 309 15.85 -11.12 -7.55
CA PRO A 309 15.50 -12.40 -6.96
C PRO A 309 16.67 -13.07 -6.23
N GLY A 310 16.35 -13.82 -5.17
CA GLY A 310 17.33 -14.58 -4.40
C GLY A 310 17.94 -13.87 -3.21
N ILE A 311 17.68 -12.55 -3.03
CA ILE A 311 18.01 -11.86 -1.77
C ILE A 311 16.75 -11.70 -0.91
N THR A 312 16.88 -11.74 0.40
CA THR A 312 15.76 -11.42 1.29
C THR A 312 15.58 -9.91 1.39
N LEU A 313 14.35 -9.45 1.67
CA LEU A 313 14.11 -8.02 1.91
C LEU A 313 15.01 -7.50 3.05
N GLN A 314 15.29 -8.31 4.07
CA GLN A 314 16.22 -7.95 5.14
C GLN A 314 17.64 -7.72 4.64
N ALA A 315 18.17 -8.62 3.79
CA ALA A 315 19.50 -8.47 3.21
C ALA A 315 19.57 -7.25 2.28
N TYR A 316 18.53 -7.02 1.48
CA TYR A 316 18.36 -5.83 0.65
C TYR A 316 18.41 -4.54 1.49
N GLN A 317 17.67 -4.47 2.59
CA GLN A 317 17.69 -3.34 3.52
C GLN A 317 19.10 -3.09 4.10
N LEU A 318 19.82 -4.15 4.46
CA LEU A 318 21.16 -4.02 5.02
C LEU A 318 22.16 -3.47 3.99
N GLU A 319 22.12 -3.99 2.76
CA GLU A 319 23.01 -3.53 1.69
C GLU A 319 22.69 -2.07 1.30
N SER A 320 21.43 -1.71 1.21
CA SER A 320 21.01 -0.32 0.96
C SER A 320 21.51 0.65 2.02
N LYS A 321 21.54 0.24 3.31
CA LYS A 321 22.15 1.04 4.38
C LYS A 321 23.65 1.23 4.20
N ARG A 322 24.35 0.24 3.64
CA ARG A 322 25.79 0.38 3.32
C ARG A 322 26.01 1.36 2.16
N ILE A 323 25.20 1.25 1.11
CA ILE A 323 25.24 2.18 -0.02
C ILE A 323 25.00 3.62 0.48
N MET A 324 23.96 3.84 1.29
CA MET A 324 23.68 5.15 1.89
C MET A 324 24.84 5.64 2.77
N MET A 325 25.41 4.79 3.60
CA MET A 325 26.57 5.16 4.45
C MET A 325 27.73 5.66 3.59
N HIS A 326 28.03 5.01 2.49
CA HIS A 326 29.09 5.47 1.58
C HIS A 326 28.78 6.81 0.92
N ALA A 327 27.54 7.02 0.49
CA ALA A 327 27.10 8.30 -0.06
C ALA A 327 27.19 9.43 0.99
N LEU A 328 26.80 9.19 2.23
CA LEU A 328 26.91 10.16 3.33
C LEU A 328 28.35 10.51 3.69
N ARG A 329 29.28 9.54 3.58
CA ARG A 329 30.73 9.84 3.71
C ARG A 329 31.22 10.78 2.61
N GLN A 330 30.82 10.57 1.36
CA GLN A 330 31.23 11.39 0.22
C GLN A 330 30.81 12.86 0.38
N VAL A 331 29.62 13.12 0.94
CA VAL A 331 29.11 14.48 1.19
C VAL A 331 29.49 15.03 2.57
N GLY A 332 30.39 14.35 3.31
CA GLY A 332 30.98 14.81 4.57
C GLY A 332 30.08 14.76 5.79
N LEU A 333 28.93 14.08 5.70
CA LEU A 333 28.00 13.90 6.83
C LEU A 333 28.45 12.80 7.78
N VAL A 334 28.98 11.70 7.27
CA VAL A 334 29.55 10.60 8.06
C VAL A 334 31.07 10.73 8.09
N LYS A 335 31.65 10.78 9.29
CA LYS A 335 33.09 11.00 9.51
C LYS A 335 33.83 9.78 10.00
N ALA A 336 33.13 8.82 10.59
CA ALA A 336 33.72 7.57 11.07
C ALA A 336 34.40 6.79 9.94
N SER A 337 35.65 6.35 10.15
CA SER A 337 36.40 5.53 9.19
C SER A 337 36.03 4.05 9.28
N ASP A 338 35.73 3.57 10.48
CA ASP A 338 35.22 2.21 10.72
C ASP A 338 33.76 2.08 10.25
N ASP A 339 33.46 1.01 9.49
CA ASP A 339 32.14 0.85 8.87
C ASP A 339 31.02 0.61 9.89
N LYS A 340 31.30 -0.04 11.01
CA LYS A 340 30.29 -0.28 12.06
C LYS A 340 29.89 1.03 12.76
N GLU A 341 30.85 1.89 13.05
CA GLU A 341 30.58 3.20 13.62
C GLU A 341 29.94 4.14 12.58
N ALA A 342 30.36 4.07 11.31
CA ALA A 342 29.77 4.83 10.23
C ALA A 342 28.32 4.46 9.95
N LEU A 343 27.94 3.18 10.02
CA LEU A 343 26.55 2.75 9.95
C LEU A 343 25.68 3.28 11.08
N LYS A 344 26.24 3.40 12.29
CA LYS A 344 25.53 4.04 13.41
C LYS A 344 25.37 5.56 13.20
N GLU A 345 26.45 6.22 12.77
CA GLU A 345 26.45 7.65 12.45
C GLU A 345 25.48 7.97 11.31
N SER A 346 25.42 7.13 10.27
CA SER A 346 24.51 7.29 9.13
C SER A 346 23.03 7.25 9.52
N HIS A 347 22.68 6.53 10.60
CA HIS A 347 21.29 6.45 11.08
C HIS A 347 20.72 7.81 11.53
N GLN A 348 21.57 8.78 11.89
CA GLN A 348 21.17 10.15 12.20
C GLN A 348 20.57 10.85 10.96
N TYR A 349 21.09 10.54 9.78
CA TYR A 349 20.71 11.17 8.52
C TYR A 349 19.76 10.32 7.66
N PHE A 350 19.73 9.00 7.88
CA PHE A 350 18.85 8.03 7.22
C PHE A 350 18.27 7.05 8.25
N PRO A 351 17.21 7.44 8.99
CA PRO A 351 16.69 6.67 10.13
C PRO A 351 15.70 5.56 9.74
N HIS A 352 15.24 5.48 8.48
CA HIS A 352 14.23 4.50 8.03
C HIS A 352 14.80 3.41 7.13
N GLY A 353 13.94 2.55 6.59
CA GLY A 353 14.29 1.53 5.62
C GLY A 353 14.39 2.09 4.20
N ILE A 354 14.92 1.26 3.29
CA ILE A 354 14.99 1.66 1.87
C ILE A 354 13.66 1.48 1.15
N GLY A 355 12.71 0.73 1.72
CA GLY A 355 11.43 0.48 1.08
C GLY A 355 10.66 -0.67 1.72
N HIS A 356 9.48 -0.94 1.20
CA HIS A 356 8.52 -1.94 1.67
C HIS A 356 7.77 -2.56 0.50
N TYR A 357 7.01 -3.63 0.76
CA TYR A 357 6.07 -4.15 -0.22
C TYR A 357 4.94 -3.14 -0.48
N LEU A 358 4.45 -3.12 -1.72
CA LEU A 358 3.39 -2.23 -2.18
C LEU A 358 2.32 -3.02 -2.95
N GLY A 359 1.06 -2.63 -2.85
CA GLY A 359 -0.05 -3.31 -3.51
C GLY A 359 -1.41 -2.73 -3.19
N LEU A 360 -2.33 -3.57 -2.68
CA LEU A 360 -3.63 -3.13 -2.15
C LEU A 360 -3.51 -2.31 -0.86
N ASP A 361 -2.42 -2.46 -0.17
CA ASP A 361 -2.05 -1.63 0.97
C ASP A 361 -0.75 -0.90 0.60
N THR A 362 -0.57 0.35 1.04
CA THR A 362 0.68 1.09 0.83
C THR A 362 1.84 0.36 1.50
N HIS A 363 1.69 0.00 2.76
CA HIS A 363 2.58 -0.97 3.42
C HIS A 363 1.96 -2.36 3.25
N ASP A 364 2.17 -2.97 2.08
CA ASP A 364 1.54 -4.24 1.73
C ASP A 364 2.19 -5.43 2.44
N VAL A 365 1.47 -6.54 2.39
CA VAL A 365 1.85 -7.81 3.03
C VAL A 365 3.10 -8.42 2.39
N GLY A 366 3.90 -9.10 3.21
CA GLY A 366 5.08 -9.82 2.78
C GLY A 366 6.09 -9.98 3.93
N SER A 367 6.86 -11.05 3.92
CA SER A 367 7.86 -11.31 4.96
C SER A 367 9.20 -10.67 4.61
N ARG A 368 9.78 -9.93 5.56
CA ARG A 368 11.16 -9.42 5.42
C ARG A 368 12.23 -10.51 5.30
N PHE A 369 11.91 -11.73 5.71
CA PHE A 369 12.80 -12.89 5.68
C PHE A 369 12.62 -13.76 4.42
N ALA A 370 11.57 -13.47 3.63
CA ALA A 370 11.38 -14.16 2.35
C ALA A 370 12.34 -13.59 1.29
N GLU A 371 12.77 -14.46 0.38
CA GLU A 371 13.53 -14.05 -0.80
C GLU A 371 12.61 -13.28 -1.76
N LEU A 372 13.16 -12.23 -2.37
CA LEU A 372 12.50 -11.50 -3.43
C LEU A 372 12.27 -12.43 -4.63
N LYS A 373 11.10 -12.32 -5.23
CA LYS A 373 10.67 -13.11 -6.39
C LYS A 373 10.09 -12.21 -7.47
N PRO A 374 10.18 -12.61 -8.75
CA PRO A 374 9.51 -11.90 -9.82
C PRO A 374 8.02 -11.71 -9.53
N GLY A 375 7.50 -10.52 -9.83
CA GLY A 375 6.12 -10.12 -9.54
C GLY A 375 5.92 -9.49 -8.16
N MET A 376 6.92 -9.47 -7.29
CA MET A 376 6.88 -8.65 -6.08
C MET A 376 7.05 -7.18 -6.43
N VAL A 377 6.30 -6.30 -5.77
CA VAL A 377 6.38 -4.85 -5.95
C VAL A 377 6.89 -4.23 -4.66
N LEU A 378 7.87 -3.34 -4.78
CA LEU A 378 8.54 -2.67 -3.67
C LEU A 378 8.64 -1.17 -3.95
N THR A 379 8.66 -0.37 -2.89
CA THR A 379 9.15 1.00 -2.95
C THR A 379 10.67 1.02 -2.85
N VAL A 380 11.31 2.07 -3.39
CA VAL A 380 12.74 2.37 -3.22
C VAL A 380 12.87 3.85 -2.87
N GLU A 381 13.01 4.14 -1.57
CA GLU A 381 12.77 5.46 -0.96
C GLU A 381 13.97 5.98 -0.10
N PRO A 382 15.21 6.04 -0.61
CA PRO A 382 16.27 6.64 0.18
C PRO A 382 15.95 8.08 0.55
N GLY A 383 16.38 8.50 1.74
CA GLY A 383 16.25 9.87 2.20
C GLY A 383 17.50 10.35 2.94
N ILE A 384 17.80 11.64 2.85
CA ILE A 384 18.87 12.33 3.61
C ILE A 384 18.27 13.51 4.34
N TYR A 385 18.35 13.50 5.66
CA TYR A 385 17.73 14.51 6.52
C TYR A 385 18.79 15.20 7.40
N VAL A 386 19.16 16.43 7.04
CA VAL A 386 20.15 17.24 7.75
C VAL A 386 19.42 18.33 8.54
N ARG A 387 19.04 18.03 9.76
CA ARG A 387 18.21 18.92 10.61
C ARG A 387 18.86 20.26 10.87
N GLU A 388 20.19 20.26 11.05
CA GLU A 388 20.98 21.46 11.32
C GLU A 388 21.01 22.41 10.14
N GLU A 389 20.88 21.88 8.91
CA GLU A 389 20.82 22.66 7.67
C GLU A 389 19.37 22.94 7.22
N GLY A 390 18.36 22.33 7.88
CA GLY A 390 16.96 22.41 7.48
C GLY A 390 16.68 21.76 6.12
N ILE A 391 17.49 20.77 5.72
CA ILE A 391 17.40 20.09 4.42
C ILE A 391 16.94 18.66 4.64
N GLY A 392 15.77 18.32 4.08
CA GLY A 392 15.27 16.97 3.97
C GLY A 392 15.03 16.62 2.49
N ILE A 393 15.53 15.47 2.07
CA ILE A 393 15.43 14.99 0.69
C ILE A 393 14.99 13.53 0.75
N ARG A 394 13.93 13.16 0.02
CA ARG A 394 13.53 11.78 -0.28
C ARG A 394 13.22 11.67 -1.75
N ILE A 395 13.69 10.60 -2.37
CA ILE A 395 13.46 10.30 -3.79
C ILE A 395 13.02 8.85 -3.86
N GLU A 396 11.80 8.60 -4.29
CA GLU A 396 11.15 7.30 -4.23
C GLU A 396 10.51 6.94 -5.55
N ASN A 397 10.61 5.66 -5.91
CA ASN A 397 9.91 5.05 -7.02
C ASN A 397 9.39 3.67 -6.59
N ASP A 398 8.32 3.23 -7.26
CA ASP A 398 7.78 1.88 -7.18
C ASP A 398 8.41 0.99 -8.24
N ILE A 399 8.88 -0.19 -7.85
CA ILE A 399 9.51 -1.15 -8.76
C ILE A 399 8.85 -2.52 -8.70
N VAL A 400 8.84 -3.21 -9.84
CA VAL A 400 8.50 -4.63 -9.91
C VAL A 400 9.78 -5.45 -10.00
N VAL A 401 9.97 -6.37 -9.09
CA VAL A 401 11.07 -7.35 -9.17
C VAL A 401 10.84 -8.26 -10.38
N THR A 402 11.86 -8.40 -11.23
CA THR A 402 11.84 -9.28 -12.41
C THR A 402 13.01 -10.26 -12.37
N MET A 403 13.11 -11.18 -13.32
CA MET A 403 14.26 -12.09 -13.43
C MET A 403 15.56 -11.37 -13.79
N ASP A 404 15.46 -10.25 -14.49
CA ASP A 404 16.59 -9.43 -14.95
C ASP A 404 16.71 -8.15 -14.11
N LYS A 405 16.58 -6.99 -14.77
CA LYS A 405 16.51 -5.69 -14.07
C LYS A 405 15.10 -5.45 -13.53
N PRO A 406 14.98 -4.87 -12.32
CA PRO A 406 13.68 -4.42 -11.86
C PRO A 406 13.01 -3.48 -12.87
N ASN A 407 11.69 -3.62 -13.01
CA ASN A 407 10.90 -2.70 -13.81
C ASN A 407 10.48 -1.52 -12.92
N ASP A 408 11.06 -0.35 -13.15
CA ASP A 408 10.73 0.90 -12.47
C ASP A 408 9.43 1.47 -13.07
N LEU A 409 8.32 1.39 -12.33
CA LEU A 409 6.99 1.85 -12.75
C LEU A 409 6.91 3.38 -12.86
N MET A 410 7.88 4.08 -12.30
CA MET A 410 7.95 5.53 -12.21
C MET A 410 9.20 6.11 -12.93
N ALA A 411 9.84 5.31 -13.78
CA ALA A 411 11.08 5.69 -14.46
C ALA A 411 10.97 6.99 -15.28
N ASP A 412 9.77 7.33 -15.74
CA ASP A 412 9.48 8.51 -16.56
C ASP A 412 9.00 9.72 -15.75
N ILE A 413 9.03 9.65 -14.40
CA ILE A 413 8.79 10.79 -13.53
C ILE A 413 10.09 11.55 -13.29
N PRO A 414 10.14 12.88 -13.56
CA PRO A 414 11.34 13.69 -13.40
C PRO A 414 12.01 13.50 -12.03
N ARG A 415 13.33 13.26 -12.04
CA ARG A 415 14.12 13.09 -10.82
C ARG A 415 15.56 13.59 -10.94
N GLU A 416 16.03 13.98 -12.13
CA GLU A 416 17.35 14.59 -12.27
C GLU A 416 17.28 16.08 -11.94
N VAL A 417 18.32 16.61 -11.28
CA VAL A 417 18.39 18.03 -10.87
C VAL A 417 18.14 18.96 -12.04
N GLU A 418 18.84 18.73 -13.16
CA GLU A 418 18.77 19.58 -14.34
C GLU A 418 17.39 19.53 -15.02
N GLU A 419 16.74 18.37 -15.00
CA GLU A 419 15.40 18.18 -15.54
C GLU A 419 14.37 18.94 -14.70
N ILE A 420 14.43 18.82 -13.37
CA ILE A 420 13.53 19.53 -12.45
C ILE A 420 13.70 21.03 -12.61
N GLU A 421 14.95 21.54 -12.59
CA GLU A 421 15.22 22.98 -12.77
C GLU A 421 14.74 23.48 -14.14
N ALA A 422 14.87 22.68 -15.20
CA ALA A 422 14.40 23.05 -16.54
C ALA A 422 12.87 23.12 -16.61
N LEU A 423 12.16 22.16 -15.98
CA LEU A 423 10.70 22.14 -15.92
C LEU A 423 10.12 23.28 -15.08
N MET A 424 10.82 23.71 -14.03
CA MET A 424 10.41 24.84 -13.18
C MET A 424 10.86 26.21 -13.70
N ALA A 425 11.75 26.26 -14.71
CA ALA A 425 12.18 27.52 -15.33
C ALA A 425 11.04 28.11 -16.17
N LYS A 426 10.35 29.12 -15.64
CA LYS A 426 9.29 29.87 -16.32
C LYS A 426 9.72 31.28 -16.64
#